data_5e1e0fe24e449bf2388a1cd83a8bddc6
#
_entry.id   5e1e0fe24e449bf2388a1cd83a8bddc6
#
_cell.length_a   1.000
_cell.length_b   1.000
_cell.length_c   1.000
_cell.angle_alpha   90.00
_cell.angle_beta   90.00
_cell.angle_gamma   90.00
#
_symmetry.space_group_name_H-M   'P 1'
#
loop_
_entity.id
_entity.type
_entity.pdbx_description
1 polymer ?
#
loop_
_entity_poly.entity_id
_entity_poly.type
_entity_poly.pdbx_seq_one_letter_code
_entity_poly.pdbx_strand_id
1 'polypeptide(L)'
;LEQRSEDELGIQAEMSLPAIREALAQAGRTDADVDAVIVGCSNLQRAYPAVAIEIQDALGADGWGYDMNVACSSATFSIQAGVDALRNGSADCVVVVNPEITSGHNNFELRDFHFIFGDACTALVLERSEDAVAPVSWTVLGTKLATKFSNNIRNDFGFLNDSEVGERDPHELVFRQNGQQVFREVCPMVAAHITDHLAALDLDAGAVRRFWLHQANLKMNQLIAKGVLGRLPTDDEAPVILDEFANTSSAGSVIAFHRHREDLATGDVGVICSFGAGYSVGSVVVQRTGDMTLQRTGDMTGQRTGDMTVQRT
;
A
#
# COMPACT_ATOMS: atom_id res chain seq x y z
N LEU A 1 21.13 5.33 7.54
CA LEU A 1 20.18 6.35 8.02
C LEU A 1 20.88 7.19 9.10
N GLU A 2 20.77 8.52 9.01
CA GLU A 2 21.31 9.42 10.03
C GLU A 2 20.47 9.37 11.30
N GLN A 3 21.12 9.44 12.45
CA GLN A 3 20.45 9.56 13.74
C GLN A 3 19.89 10.98 13.87
N ARG A 4 18.61 11.09 14.21
CA ARG A 4 17.91 12.36 14.40
C ARG A 4 17.77 12.68 15.88
N SER A 5 17.74 13.98 16.21
CA SER A 5 17.42 14.45 17.56
C SER A 5 15.92 14.28 17.85
N GLU A 6 15.54 14.35 19.14
CA GLU A 6 14.15 14.25 19.57
C GLU A 6 13.27 15.42 19.09
N ASP A 7 13.92 16.56 18.74
CA ASP A 7 13.24 17.77 18.25
C ASP A 7 13.07 17.77 16.70
N GLU A 8 13.62 16.79 15.99
CA GLU A 8 13.50 16.65 14.54
C GLU A 8 12.42 15.61 14.19
N LEU A 9 11.69 15.88 13.11
CA LEU A 9 10.75 14.88 12.57
C LEU A 9 11.47 13.56 12.27
N GLY A 10 10.85 12.47 12.64
CA GLY A 10 11.29 11.15 12.25
C GLY A 10 11.29 11.01 10.72
N ILE A 11 12.25 10.24 10.18
CA ILE A 11 12.42 10.10 8.73
C ILE A 11 11.16 9.61 8.01
N GLN A 12 10.36 8.72 8.65
CA GLN A 12 9.11 8.24 8.08
C GLN A 12 8.04 9.33 8.07
N ALA A 13 7.96 10.18 9.08
CA ALA A 13 7.07 11.33 9.08
C ALA A 13 7.51 12.37 8.04
N GLU A 14 8.80 12.68 7.97
CA GLU A 14 9.33 13.63 6.99
C GLU A 14 9.03 13.22 5.55
N MET A 15 9.28 11.96 5.17
CA MET A 15 8.99 11.48 3.82
C MET A 15 7.50 11.36 3.51
N SER A 16 6.65 11.29 4.55
CA SER A 16 5.20 11.19 4.40
C SER A 16 4.55 12.51 4.04
N LEU A 17 5.00 13.63 4.62
CA LEU A 17 4.36 14.94 4.44
C LEU A 17 4.24 15.39 2.98
N PRO A 18 5.29 15.31 2.13
CA PRO A 18 5.16 15.65 0.72
C PRO A 18 4.14 14.77 -0.02
N ALA A 19 4.16 13.45 0.23
CA ALA A 19 3.24 12.51 -0.40
C ALA A 19 1.77 12.77 0.02
N ILE A 20 1.54 13.07 1.30
CA ILE A 20 0.21 13.39 1.84
C ILE A 20 -0.30 14.69 1.23
N ARG A 21 0.50 15.76 1.24
CA ARG A 21 0.09 17.06 0.71
C ARG A 21 -0.19 17.01 -0.79
N GLU A 22 0.55 16.21 -1.54
CA GLU A 22 0.27 15.98 -2.95
C GLU A 22 -1.06 15.23 -3.13
N ALA A 23 -1.33 14.18 -2.35
CA ALA A 23 -2.58 13.45 -2.40
C ALA A 23 -3.78 14.34 -2.01
N LEU A 24 -3.66 15.14 -0.93
CA LEU A 24 -4.67 16.11 -0.51
C LEU A 24 -4.95 17.15 -1.60
N ALA A 25 -3.91 17.70 -2.22
CA ALA A 25 -4.08 18.67 -3.30
C ALA A 25 -4.84 18.08 -4.49
N GLN A 26 -4.61 16.81 -4.85
CA GLN A 26 -5.36 16.12 -5.89
C GLN A 26 -6.81 15.83 -5.48
N ALA A 27 -7.05 15.57 -4.20
CA ALA A 27 -8.40 15.43 -3.62
C ALA A 27 -9.15 16.77 -3.54
N GLY A 28 -8.47 17.91 -3.73
CA GLY A 28 -9.05 19.22 -3.47
C GLY A 28 -9.22 19.49 -1.98
N ARG A 29 -8.38 18.87 -1.15
CA ARG A 29 -8.36 18.94 0.31
C ARG A 29 -7.09 19.61 0.81
N THR A 30 -7.09 19.98 2.08
CA THR A 30 -5.96 20.59 2.80
C THR A 30 -5.61 19.81 4.05
N ASP A 31 -4.48 20.12 4.68
CA ASP A 31 -4.06 19.52 5.94
C ASP A 31 -5.15 19.60 7.04
N ALA A 32 -5.95 20.68 7.03
CA ALA A 32 -7.04 20.92 7.99
C ALA A 32 -8.30 20.05 7.77
N ASP A 33 -8.43 19.41 6.61
CA ASP A 33 -9.56 18.52 6.33
C ASP A 33 -9.34 17.10 6.84
N VAL A 34 -8.13 16.77 7.33
CA VAL A 34 -7.75 15.40 7.72
C VAL A 34 -8.28 15.06 9.11
N ASP A 35 -9.19 14.08 9.19
CA ASP A 35 -9.72 13.55 10.46
C ASP A 35 -8.92 12.37 11.00
N ALA A 36 -8.29 11.61 10.11
CA ALA A 36 -7.54 10.42 10.52
C ALA A 36 -6.30 10.18 9.67
N VAL A 37 -5.21 9.75 10.32
CA VAL A 37 -3.97 9.32 9.68
C VAL A 37 -3.72 7.85 10.03
N ILE A 38 -3.67 6.97 9.02
CA ILE A 38 -3.36 5.55 9.18
C ILE A 38 -2.03 5.27 8.46
N VAL A 39 -0.99 4.97 9.23
CA VAL A 39 0.30 4.54 8.68
C VAL A 39 0.29 3.03 8.52
N GLY A 40 0.33 2.56 7.28
CA GLY A 40 0.51 1.15 6.95
C GLY A 40 1.94 0.88 6.50
N CYS A 41 2.77 0.30 7.36
CA CYS A 41 4.20 0.13 7.08
C CYS A 41 4.73 -1.20 7.60
N SER A 42 5.65 -1.82 6.86
CA SER A 42 6.27 -3.08 7.26
C SER A 42 7.32 -2.90 8.35
N ASN A 43 7.95 -1.74 8.42
CA ASN A 43 9.02 -1.42 9.36
C ASN A 43 8.83 -0.02 9.93
N LEU A 44 8.30 0.04 11.11
CA LEU A 44 8.15 1.30 11.84
C LEU A 44 9.48 1.66 12.52
N GLN A 45 9.85 2.94 12.46
CA GLN A 45 11.10 3.43 13.03
C GLN A 45 11.14 3.33 14.57
N ARG A 46 10.00 3.21 15.23
CA ARG A 46 9.85 3.06 16.69
C ARG A 46 8.51 2.41 17.04
N ALA A 47 8.42 1.91 18.27
CA ALA A 47 7.18 1.31 18.77
C ALA A 47 6.14 2.37 19.20
N TYR A 48 6.58 3.46 19.83
CA TYR A 48 5.76 4.61 20.26
C TYR A 48 6.66 5.85 20.50
N PRO A 49 6.13 7.10 20.38
CA PRO A 49 4.81 7.41 19.83
C PRO A 49 4.67 6.92 18.39
N ALA A 50 3.43 6.68 17.96
CA ALA A 50 3.14 6.24 16.59
C ALA A 50 3.62 7.27 15.56
N VAL A 51 4.10 6.80 14.41
CA VAL A 51 4.50 7.66 13.28
C VAL A 51 3.29 8.45 12.76
N ALA A 52 2.10 7.83 12.77
CA ALA A 52 0.85 8.49 12.40
C ALA A 52 0.54 9.73 13.26
N ILE A 53 0.81 9.66 14.56
CA ILE A 53 0.56 10.80 15.48
C ILE A 53 1.56 11.92 15.22
N GLU A 54 2.81 11.59 14.92
CA GLU A 54 3.82 12.59 14.54
C GLU A 54 3.47 13.28 13.21
N ILE A 55 2.96 12.51 12.23
CA ILE A 55 2.47 13.05 10.96
C ILE A 55 1.27 13.97 11.21
N GLN A 56 0.31 13.54 12.04
CA GLN A 56 -0.88 14.33 12.40
C GLN A 56 -0.50 15.68 13.01
N ASP A 57 0.43 15.70 13.96
CA ASP A 57 0.95 16.92 14.58
C ASP A 57 1.62 17.84 13.55
N ALA A 58 2.45 17.28 12.66
CA ALA A 58 3.15 18.04 11.62
C ALA A 58 2.22 18.59 10.53
N LEU A 59 1.05 18.00 10.32
CA LEU A 59 -0.03 18.53 9.47
C LEU A 59 -0.85 19.61 10.19
N GLY A 60 -0.79 19.66 11.52
CA GLY A 60 -1.70 20.48 12.33
C GLY A 60 -3.15 20.01 12.25
N ALA A 61 -3.36 18.72 12.01
CA ALA A 61 -4.69 18.12 11.85
C ALA A 61 -5.27 17.73 13.21
N ASP A 62 -6.54 18.04 13.42
CA ASP A 62 -7.30 17.53 14.55
C ASP A 62 -7.83 16.12 14.24
N GLY A 63 -7.99 15.27 15.26
CA GLY A 63 -8.54 13.94 15.05
C GLY A 63 -7.66 12.84 15.66
N TRP A 64 -7.40 11.74 14.91
CA TRP A 64 -6.69 10.59 15.45
C TRP A 64 -5.77 9.92 14.41
N GLY A 65 -4.78 9.16 14.92
CA GLY A 65 -3.90 8.40 14.05
C GLY A 65 -3.33 7.17 14.76
N TYR A 66 -2.97 6.15 13.99
CA TYR A 66 -2.28 4.97 14.47
C TYR A 66 -1.44 4.29 13.39
N ASP A 67 -0.46 3.51 13.82
CA ASP A 67 0.37 2.70 12.96
C ASP A 67 -0.16 1.27 12.85
N MET A 68 -0.06 0.68 11.66
CA MET A 68 -0.43 -0.69 11.37
C MET A 68 0.74 -1.41 10.69
N ASN A 69 1.05 -2.62 11.12
CA ASN A 69 2.05 -3.48 10.49
C ASN A 69 1.42 -4.83 10.11
N VAL A 70 1.26 -5.06 8.82
CA VAL A 70 0.89 -6.34 8.20
C VAL A 70 1.91 -6.66 7.08
N ALA A 71 3.17 -6.33 7.34
CA ALA A 71 4.27 -6.46 6.38
C ALA A 71 3.90 -5.84 5.01
N CYS A 72 4.21 -6.52 3.89
CA CYS A 72 3.94 -6.02 2.55
C CYS A 72 2.44 -5.82 2.23
N SER A 73 1.53 -6.32 3.07
CA SER A 73 0.07 -6.11 2.90
C SER A 73 -0.46 -4.87 3.61
N SER A 74 0.40 -4.12 4.34
CA SER A 74 -0.03 -3.00 5.16
C SER A 74 -0.86 -1.96 4.40
N ALA A 75 -0.57 -1.70 3.12
CA ALA A 75 -1.34 -0.76 2.31
C ALA A 75 -2.81 -1.18 2.14
N THR A 76 -3.08 -2.41 1.71
CA THR A 76 -4.47 -2.87 1.51
C THR A 76 -5.24 -3.05 2.81
N PHE A 77 -4.55 -3.41 3.90
CA PHE A 77 -5.15 -3.48 5.24
C PHE A 77 -5.47 -2.08 5.79
N SER A 78 -4.60 -1.10 5.58
CA SER A 78 -4.86 0.29 6.01
C SER A 78 -5.95 0.97 5.15
N ILE A 79 -6.04 0.65 3.86
CA ILE A 79 -7.17 1.07 3.03
C ILE A 79 -8.49 0.50 3.58
N GLN A 80 -8.56 -0.80 3.91
CA GLN A 80 -9.74 -1.40 4.54
C GLN A 80 -10.10 -0.67 5.85
N ALA A 81 -9.12 -0.40 6.71
CA ALA A 81 -9.36 0.29 7.97
C ALA A 81 -9.90 1.72 7.75
N GLY A 82 -9.37 2.43 6.75
CA GLY A 82 -9.88 3.75 6.35
C GLY A 82 -11.31 3.69 5.81
N VAL A 83 -11.60 2.70 4.95
CA VAL A 83 -12.97 2.44 4.46
C VAL A 83 -13.94 2.17 5.61
N ASP A 84 -13.52 1.38 6.60
CA ASP A 84 -14.37 1.07 7.77
C ASP A 84 -14.58 2.32 8.65
N ALA A 85 -13.57 3.18 8.80
CA ALA A 85 -13.70 4.44 9.52
C ALA A 85 -14.73 5.38 8.86
N LEU A 86 -14.66 5.53 7.53
CA LEU A 86 -15.62 6.34 6.76
C LEU A 86 -17.05 5.78 6.83
N ARG A 87 -17.21 4.46 6.65
CA ARG A 87 -18.52 3.79 6.71
C ARG A 87 -19.17 3.89 8.08
N ASN A 88 -18.36 3.83 9.13
CA ASN A 88 -18.83 3.94 10.51
C ASN A 88 -19.04 5.40 10.96
N GLY A 89 -18.62 6.38 10.17
CA GLY A 89 -18.75 7.81 10.49
C GLY A 89 -17.80 8.30 11.58
N SER A 90 -16.69 7.59 11.81
CA SER A 90 -15.65 8.03 12.76
C SER A 90 -14.61 8.97 12.14
N ALA A 91 -14.64 9.16 10.83
CA ALA A 91 -13.89 10.12 10.05
C ALA A 91 -14.62 10.43 8.75
N ASP A 92 -14.40 11.60 8.18
CA ASP A 92 -14.91 12.03 6.87
C ASP A 92 -13.81 12.09 5.82
N CYS A 93 -12.55 12.38 6.24
CA CYS A 93 -11.35 12.37 5.41
C CYS A 93 -10.24 11.57 6.11
N VAL A 94 -9.83 10.47 5.49
CA VAL A 94 -8.78 9.58 6.00
C VAL A 94 -7.57 9.60 5.08
N VAL A 95 -6.40 9.86 5.64
CA VAL A 95 -5.12 9.69 4.94
C VAL A 95 -4.55 8.33 5.28
N VAL A 96 -4.32 7.50 4.27
CA VAL A 96 -3.55 6.27 4.36
C VAL A 96 -2.17 6.52 3.77
N VAL A 97 -1.12 6.25 4.53
CA VAL A 97 0.26 6.51 4.10
C VAL A 97 1.16 5.31 4.36
N ASN A 98 2.06 5.03 3.43
CA ASN A 98 2.94 3.86 3.46
C ASN A 98 4.42 4.29 3.33
N PRO A 99 5.06 4.76 4.42
CA PRO A 99 6.44 5.24 4.41
C PRO A 99 7.42 4.08 4.61
N GLU A 100 7.69 3.35 3.54
CA GLU A 100 8.53 2.15 3.58
C GLU A 100 10.01 2.48 3.45
N ILE A 101 10.80 2.13 4.48
CA ILE A 101 12.27 2.16 4.49
C ILE A 101 12.76 0.73 4.62
N THR A 102 12.60 -0.02 3.55
CA THR A 102 12.94 -1.45 3.51
C THR A 102 14.44 -1.71 3.54
N SER A 103 15.25 -0.73 3.12
CA SER A 103 16.70 -0.77 3.24
C SER A 103 17.18 -0.90 4.69
N GLY A 104 16.40 -0.39 5.66
CA GLY A 104 16.75 -0.42 7.09
C GLY A 104 16.80 -1.80 7.73
N HIS A 105 16.14 -2.81 7.13
CA HIS A 105 16.19 -4.20 7.62
C HIS A 105 16.86 -5.17 6.64
N ASN A 106 17.50 -4.64 5.61
CA ASN A 106 18.16 -5.47 4.60
C ASN A 106 19.57 -5.86 5.06
N ASN A 107 19.93 -7.12 4.87
CA ASN A 107 21.31 -7.56 5.05
C ASN A 107 22.08 -7.39 3.74
N PHE A 108 22.89 -6.33 3.65
CA PHE A 108 23.69 -6.01 2.46
C PHE A 108 24.85 -6.97 2.21
N GLU A 109 25.21 -7.83 3.16
CA GLU A 109 26.22 -8.86 3.01
C GLU A 109 25.67 -10.13 2.33
N LEU A 110 24.35 -10.34 2.38
CA LEU A 110 23.69 -11.50 1.76
C LEU A 110 23.34 -11.22 0.30
N ARG A 111 24.00 -11.94 -0.61
CA ARG A 111 23.78 -11.80 -2.06
C ARG A 111 22.34 -12.07 -2.51
N ASP A 112 21.58 -12.84 -1.74
CA ASP A 112 20.22 -13.26 -2.10
C ASP A 112 19.19 -12.13 -1.96
N PHE A 113 19.49 -11.10 -1.13
CA PHE A 113 18.50 -10.09 -0.74
C PHE A 113 18.96 -8.63 -0.91
N HIS A 114 20.28 -8.38 -0.96
CA HIS A 114 20.83 -7.01 -0.89
C HIS A 114 20.37 -6.06 -2.00
N PHE A 115 19.89 -6.59 -3.13
CA PHE A 115 19.47 -5.82 -4.31
C PHE A 115 17.94 -5.81 -4.54
N ILE A 116 17.15 -6.49 -3.66
CA ILE A 116 15.72 -6.70 -3.92
C ILE A 116 14.91 -5.46 -3.54
N PHE A 117 15.29 -4.79 -2.45
CA PHE A 117 14.48 -3.79 -1.81
C PHE A 117 14.81 -2.36 -2.23
N GLY A 118 13.77 -1.51 -2.20
CA GLY A 118 13.86 -0.07 -2.39
C GLY A 118 12.99 0.67 -1.36
N ASP A 119 13.31 1.93 -1.10
CA ASP A 119 12.59 2.80 -0.17
C ASP A 119 11.64 3.71 -0.94
N ALA A 120 10.42 3.87 -0.44
CA ALA A 120 9.43 4.76 -1.04
C ALA A 120 8.34 5.13 -0.04
N CYS A 121 7.66 6.24 -0.30
CA CYS A 121 6.45 6.62 0.41
C CYS A 121 5.30 6.82 -0.56
N THR A 122 4.11 6.33 -0.19
CA THR A 122 2.86 6.58 -0.91
C THR A 122 1.81 7.10 0.05
N ALA A 123 0.89 7.93 -0.45
CA ALA A 123 -0.27 8.39 0.29
C ALA A 123 -1.54 8.28 -0.56
N LEU A 124 -2.66 8.01 0.09
CA LEU A 124 -3.99 7.96 -0.48
C LEU A 124 -4.93 8.76 0.42
N VAL A 125 -5.83 9.54 -0.19
CA VAL A 125 -6.96 10.17 0.50
C VAL A 125 -8.19 9.31 0.26
N LEU A 126 -8.87 8.95 1.35
CA LEU A 126 -10.13 8.24 1.34
C LEU A 126 -11.22 9.16 1.89
N GLU A 127 -12.31 9.25 1.17
CA GLU A 127 -13.49 10.03 1.58
C GLU A 127 -14.77 9.36 1.09
N ARG A 128 -15.93 9.80 1.58
CA ARG A 128 -17.19 9.30 1.04
C ARG A 128 -17.42 9.83 -0.38
N SER A 129 -18.00 8.99 -1.26
CA SER A 129 -18.22 9.36 -2.66
C SER A 129 -19.06 10.63 -2.84
N GLU A 130 -20.01 10.87 -1.93
CA GLU A 130 -20.85 12.07 -1.94
C GLU A 130 -20.09 13.36 -1.57
N ASP A 131 -18.96 13.24 -0.87
CA ASP A 131 -18.14 14.37 -0.42
C ASP A 131 -16.97 14.64 -1.38
N ALA A 132 -16.70 13.71 -2.32
CA ALA A 132 -15.60 13.82 -3.27
C ALA A 132 -15.75 14.99 -4.22
N VAL A 133 -14.74 15.87 -4.26
CA VAL A 133 -14.71 17.05 -5.14
C VAL A 133 -13.67 16.92 -6.26
N ALA A 134 -12.80 15.91 -6.20
CA ALA A 134 -11.80 15.67 -7.22
C ALA A 134 -12.45 15.36 -8.57
N PRO A 135 -11.95 15.91 -9.68
CA PRO A 135 -12.49 15.64 -11.03
C PRO A 135 -12.29 14.20 -11.48
N VAL A 136 -11.31 13.50 -10.92
CA VAL A 136 -11.03 12.08 -11.14
C VAL A 136 -10.84 11.40 -9.80
N SER A 137 -11.63 10.38 -9.54
CA SER A 137 -11.55 9.58 -8.32
C SER A 137 -11.77 8.11 -8.63
N TRP A 138 -11.63 7.26 -7.61
CA TRP A 138 -11.77 5.82 -7.71
C TRP A 138 -12.71 5.33 -6.61
N THR A 139 -13.86 4.82 -7.00
CA THR A 139 -14.78 4.23 -6.05
C THR A 139 -14.29 2.86 -5.60
N VAL A 140 -14.17 2.65 -4.30
CA VAL A 140 -13.91 1.33 -3.72
C VAL A 140 -15.18 0.49 -3.79
N LEU A 141 -15.21 -0.49 -4.69
CA LEU A 141 -16.32 -1.42 -4.85
C LEU A 141 -16.34 -2.46 -3.73
N GLY A 142 -15.17 -2.87 -3.28
CA GLY A 142 -15.03 -3.84 -2.20
C GLY A 142 -13.58 -4.01 -1.75
N THR A 143 -13.43 -4.55 -0.54
CA THR A 143 -12.16 -4.91 0.06
C THR A 143 -12.26 -6.33 0.61
N LYS A 144 -11.17 -7.11 0.52
CA LYS A 144 -11.08 -8.45 1.08
C LYS A 144 -9.70 -8.69 1.67
N LEU A 145 -9.65 -9.19 2.89
CA LEU A 145 -8.42 -9.48 3.63
C LEU A 145 -8.37 -10.96 4.03
N ALA A 146 -7.18 -11.54 4.05
CA ALA A 146 -6.95 -12.87 4.61
C ALA A 146 -5.54 -13.01 5.17
N THR A 147 -5.40 -13.85 6.19
CA THR A 147 -4.10 -14.17 6.81
C THR A 147 -3.99 -15.67 7.07
N LYS A 148 -2.75 -16.18 7.00
CA LYS A 148 -2.41 -17.56 7.32
C LYS A 148 -1.00 -17.60 7.91
N PHE A 149 -0.84 -18.10 9.13
CA PHE A 149 0.47 -18.16 9.79
C PHE A 149 1.49 -18.97 8.99
N SER A 150 2.68 -18.36 8.79
CA SER A 150 3.84 -18.98 8.16
C SER A 150 5.14 -18.30 8.60
N ASN A 151 6.20 -19.10 8.84
CA ASN A 151 7.54 -18.59 9.11
C ASN A 151 8.41 -18.44 7.85
N ASN A 152 7.87 -18.67 6.66
CA ASN A 152 8.64 -18.64 5.43
C ASN A 152 9.12 -17.23 5.01
N ILE A 153 8.52 -16.18 5.55
CA ILE A 153 9.02 -14.80 5.50
C ILE A 153 9.00 -14.28 6.93
N ARG A 154 10.15 -13.84 7.43
CA ARG A 154 10.27 -13.47 8.84
C ARG A 154 11.32 -12.39 9.06
N ASN A 155 11.12 -11.61 10.08
CA ASN A 155 12.03 -10.68 10.70
C ASN A 155 11.73 -10.70 12.20
N ASP A 156 12.73 -10.93 13.02
CA ASP A 156 12.59 -11.04 14.48
C ASP A 156 12.99 -9.76 15.22
N PHE A 157 13.22 -8.65 14.49
CA PHE A 157 13.45 -7.36 15.11
C PHE A 157 12.17 -6.84 15.79
N GLY A 158 12.29 -6.39 17.03
CA GLY A 158 11.18 -5.82 17.78
C GLY A 158 11.60 -5.39 19.20
N PHE A 159 10.68 -4.75 19.93
CA PHE A 159 10.98 -4.19 21.26
C PHE A 159 11.34 -5.24 22.34
N LEU A 160 11.05 -6.52 22.08
CA LEU A 160 11.43 -7.60 23.01
C LEU A 160 12.88 -8.06 22.83
N ASN A 161 13.61 -7.62 21.80
CA ASN A 161 14.97 -8.09 21.53
C ASN A 161 15.93 -7.92 22.71
N ASP A 162 15.90 -6.77 23.37
CA ASP A 162 16.76 -6.48 24.52
C ASP A 162 16.37 -7.25 25.80
N SER A 163 15.15 -7.81 25.82
CA SER A 163 14.64 -8.60 26.95
C SER A 163 14.90 -10.10 26.81
N GLU A 164 15.34 -10.55 25.64
CA GLU A 164 15.64 -11.96 25.40
C GLU A 164 16.97 -12.36 26.01
N VAL A 165 17.02 -13.52 26.67
CA VAL A 165 18.22 -14.04 27.31
C VAL A 165 19.02 -14.91 26.34
N GLY A 166 20.31 -14.61 26.19
CA GLY A 166 21.25 -15.37 25.34
C GLY A 166 21.83 -14.55 24.20
N GLU A 167 22.85 -15.10 23.55
CA GLU A 167 23.39 -14.53 22.33
C GLU A 167 22.43 -14.75 21.17
N ARG A 168 22.15 -13.70 20.42
CA ARG A 168 21.28 -13.73 19.26
C ARG A 168 22.10 -13.58 17.99
N ASP A 169 21.78 -14.38 16.96
CA ASP A 169 22.35 -14.17 15.64
C ASP A 169 21.81 -12.86 15.05
N PRO A 170 22.67 -11.86 14.77
CA PRO A 170 22.22 -10.60 14.16
C PRO A 170 21.46 -10.78 12.85
N HIS A 171 21.69 -11.89 12.13
CA HIS A 171 20.96 -12.22 10.90
C HIS A 171 19.47 -12.52 11.15
N GLU A 172 19.08 -12.88 12.37
CA GLU A 172 17.66 -13.07 12.73
C GLU A 172 16.88 -11.74 12.82
N LEU A 173 17.59 -10.65 13.10
CA LEU A 173 16.99 -9.30 13.23
C LEU A 173 16.71 -8.63 11.88
N VAL A 174 17.19 -9.19 10.78
CA VAL A 174 16.98 -8.69 9.43
C VAL A 174 16.02 -9.59 8.66
N PHE A 175 15.62 -9.12 7.48
CA PHE A 175 14.72 -9.88 6.60
C PHE A 175 15.33 -11.24 6.20
N ARG A 176 14.52 -12.29 6.29
CA ARG A 176 14.84 -13.64 5.80
C ARG A 176 13.62 -14.31 5.18
N GLN A 177 13.83 -15.14 4.17
CA GLN A 177 12.76 -15.89 3.53
C GLN A 177 13.21 -17.23 2.97
N ASN A 178 12.27 -18.19 2.93
CA ASN A 178 12.36 -19.38 2.11
C ASN A 178 11.67 -19.12 0.76
N GLY A 179 12.40 -18.52 -0.20
CA GLY A 179 11.82 -18.02 -1.45
C GLY A 179 11.10 -19.09 -2.27
N GLN A 180 11.61 -20.34 -2.28
CA GLN A 180 10.97 -21.45 -3.03
C GLN A 180 9.60 -21.83 -2.43
N GLN A 181 9.51 -21.87 -1.11
CA GLN A 181 8.26 -22.22 -0.43
C GLN A 181 7.26 -21.08 -0.55
N VAL A 182 7.71 -19.83 -0.36
CA VAL A 182 6.90 -18.62 -0.58
C VAL A 182 6.28 -18.65 -1.97
N PHE A 183 7.08 -18.88 -3.00
CA PHE A 183 6.60 -18.91 -4.38
C PHE A 183 5.49 -19.96 -4.60
N ARG A 184 5.67 -21.16 -4.07
CA ARG A 184 4.71 -22.27 -4.20
C ARG A 184 3.40 -22.02 -3.47
N GLU A 185 3.45 -21.37 -2.31
CA GLU A 185 2.27 -21.19 -1.45
C GLU A 185 1.53 -19.89 -1.74
N VAL A 186 2.26 -18.78 -1.96
CA VAL A 186 1.66 -17.46 -2.10
C VAL A 186 1.00 -17.26 -3.46
N CYS A 187 1.61 -17.71 -4.57
CA CYS A 187 1.03 -17.48 -5.89
C CYS A 187 -0.39 -18.06 -6.04
N PRO A 188 -0.65 -19.34 -5.71
CA PRO A 188 -2.01 -19.88 -5.80
C PRO A 188 -2.97 -19.27 -4.76
N MET A 189 -2.47 -18.95 -3.55
CA MET A 189 -3.27 -18.31 -2.50
C MET A 189 -3.78 -16.94 -2.95
N VAL A 190 -2.92 -16.10 -3.52
CA VAL A 190 -3.28 -14.76 -3.97
C VAL A 190 -4.20 -14.82 -5.19
N ALA A 191 -3.93 -15.70 -6.15
CA ALA A 191 -4.82 -15.88 -7.31
C ALA A 191 -6.24 -16.30 -6.88
N ALA A 192 -6.36 -17.28 -5.99
CA ALA A 192 -7.64 -17.70 -5.42
C ALA A 192 -8.33 -16.54 -4.67
N HIS A 193 -7.59 -15.81 -3.84
CA HIS A 193 -8.11 -14.67 -3.08
C HIS A 193 -8.72 -13.60 -3.99
N ILE A 194 -8.02 -13.21 -5.08
CA ILE A 194 -8.53 -12.24 -6.06
C ILE A 194 -9.78 -12.80 -6.77
N THR A 195 -9.72 -14.04 -7.25
CA THR A 195 -10.84 -14.68 -7.94
C THR A 195 -12.09 -14.73 -7.06
N ASP A 196 -11.95 -15.15 -5.80
CA ASP A 196 -13.05 -15.19 -4.83
C ASP A 196 -13.58 -13.79 -4.50
N HIS A 197 -12.71 -12.77 -4.48
CA HIS A 197 -13.15 -11.40 -4.23
C HIS A 197 -13.96 -10.85 -5.39
N LEU A 198 -13.50 -11.05 -6.63
CA LEU A 198 -14.24 -10.64 -7.82
C LEU A 198 -15.60 -11.37 -7.89
N ALA A 199 -15.63 -12.68 -7.63
CA ALA A 199 -16.87 -13.45 -7.61
C ALA A 199 -17.86 -12.93 -6.54
N ALA A 200 -17.38 -12.51 -5.37
CA ALA A 200 -18.22 -11.93 -4.32
C ALA A 200 -18.82 -10.56 -4.69
N LEU A 201 -18.26 -9.90 -5.70
CA LEU A 201 -18.73 -8.64 -6.26
C LEU A 201 -19.48 -8.81 -7.60
N ASP A 202 -19.78 -10.05 -7.99
CA ASP A 202 -20.40 -10.40 -9.28
C ASP A 202 -19.60 -9.88 -10.50
N LEU A 203 -18.26 -9.82 -10.38
CA LEU A 203 -17.35 -9.36 -11.42
C LEU A 203 -16.63 -10.54 -12.08
N ASP A 204 -16.58 -10.53 -13.42
CA ASP A 204 -15.73 -11.44 -14.19
C ASP A 204 -14.28 -10.93 -14.22
N ALA A 205 -13.30 -11.82 -14.09
CA ALA A 205 -11.89 -11.47 -14.16
C ALA A 205 -11.50 -10.81 -15.50
N GLY A 206 -12.18 -11.15 -16.60
CA GLY A 206 -12.00 -10.54 -17.91
C GLY A 206 -12.52 -9.09 -18.01
N ALA A 207 -13.37 -8.66 -17.08
CA ALA A 207 -13.84 -7.29 -16.98
C ALA A 207 -12.85 -6.36 -16.23
N VAL A 208 -11.89 -6.93 -15.52
CA VAL A 208 -10.87 -6.17 -14.82
C VAL A 208 -9.82 -5.66 -15.82
N ARG A 209 -9.73 -4.35 -15.92
CA ARG A 209 -8.81 -3.70 -16.86
C ARG A 209 -7.37 -3.76 -16.39
N ARG A 210 -7.11 -3.74 -15.05
CA ARG A 210 -5.76 -3.70 -14.51
C ARG A 210 -5.64 -4.32 -13.13
N PHE A 211 -4.53 -5.05 -12.91
CA PHE A 211 -4.14 -5.63 -11.63
C PHE A 211 -2.84 -4.96 -11.15
N TRP A 212 -2.93 -4.11 -10.14
CA TRP A 212 -1.78 -3.48 -9.49
C TRP A 212 -1.35 -4.35 -8.31
N LEU A 213 -0.47 -5.30 -8.62
CA LEU A 213 -0.02 -6.29 -7.65
C LEU A 213 1.18 -5.78 -6.85
N HIS A 214 1.37 -6.33 -5.66
CA HIS A 214 2.60 -6.14 -4.89
C HIS A 214 3.83 -6.48 -5.73
N GLN A 215 4.83 -5.62 -5.70
CA GLN A 215 6.03 -5.69 -6.53
C GLN A 215 7.14 -6.50 -5.84
N ALA A 216 6.90 -7.79 -5.59
CA ALA A 216 7.87 -8.69 -4.97
C ALA A 216 8.82 -9.33 -5.99
N ASN A 217 8.26 -9.84 -7.08
CA ASN A 217 8.99 -10.57 -8.11
C ASN A 217 8.15 -10.65 -9.40
N LEU A 218 8.77 -10.38 -10.54
CA LEU A 218 8.11 -10.42 -11.85
C LEU A 218 7.38 -11.76 -12.11
N LYS A 219 8.03 -12.89 -11.83
CA LYS A 219 7.42 -14.21 -12.08
C LYS A 219 6.23 -14.50 -11.18
N MET A 220 6.26 -14.01 -9.94
CA MET A 220 5.11 -14.11 -9.04
C MET A 220 3.92 -13.34 -9.60
N ASN A 221 4.12 -12.09 -10.01
CA ASN A 221 3.06 -11.26 -10.58
C ASN A 221 2.46 -11.89 -11.84
N GLN A 222 3.29 -12.40 -12.75
CA GLN A 222 2.83 -13.11 -13.95
C GLN A 222 2.01 -14.36 -13.61
N LEU A 223 2.42 -15.16 -12.62
CA LEU A 223 1.71 -16.38 -12.23
C LEU A 223 0.40 -16.08 -11.50
N ILE A 224 0.38 -15.08 -10.64
CA ILE A 224 -0.84 -14.64 -9.95
C ILE A 224 -1.87 -14.17 -10.97
N ALA A 225 -1.49 -13.22 -11.84
CA ALA A 225 -2.37 -12.72 -12.88
C ALA A 225 -2.81 -13.83 -13.86
N LYS A 226 -1.91 -14.75 -14.23
CA LYS A 226 -2.27 -15.95 -15.01
C LYS A 226 -3.30 -16.82 -14.29
N GLY A 227 -3.16 -17.00 -12.99
CA GLY A 227 -4.11 -17.79 -12.18
C GLY A 227 -5.51 -17.16 -12.17
N VAL A 228 -5.60 -15.84 -12.15
CA VAL A 228 -6.86 -15.10 -12.20
C VAL A 228 -7.45 -15.06 -13.61
N LEU A 229 -6.64 -14.77 -14.63
CA LEU A 229 -7.10 -14.57 -16.01
C LEU A 229 -7.23 -15.87 -16.83
N GLY A 230 -6.66 -16.98 -16.34
CA GLY A 230 -6.54 -18.24 -17.11
C GLY A 230 -5.51 -18.21 -18.25
N ARG A 231 -4.85 -17.08 -18.49
CA ARG A 231 -3.80 -16.84 -19.48
C ARG A 231 -2.74 -15.90 -18.92
N LEU A 232 -1.60 -15.79 -19.60
CA LEU A 232 -0.61 -14.76 -19.24
C LEU A 232 -1.22 -13.36 -19.43
N PRO A 233 -0.97 -12.43 -18.48
CA PRO A 233 -1.36 -11.04 -18.65
C PRO A 233 -0.51 -10.36 -19.71
N THR A 234 -1.03 -9.28 -20.28
CA THR A 234 -0.20 -8.28 -20.97
C THR A 234 0.47 -7.37 -19.94
N ASP A 235 1.48 -6.59 -20.37
CA ASP A 235 2.15 -5.61 -19.49
C ASP A 235 1.17 -4.53 -19.01
N ASP A 236 0.18 -4.17 -19.84
CA ASP A 236 -0.88 -3.25 -19.44
C ASP A 236 -1.82 -3.83 -18.39
N GLU A 237 -2.14 -5.12 -18.44
CA GLU A 237 -3.04 -5.76 -17.49
C GLU A 237 -2.42 -5.97 -16.11
N ALA A 238 -1.12 -6.23 -16.05
CA ALA A 238 -0.39 -6.42 -14.79
C ALA A 238 0.96 -5.69 -14.84
N PRO A 239 0.95 -4.35 -14.72
CA PRO A 239 2.15 -3.54 -14.86
C PRO A 239 3.19 -3.85 -13.78
N VAL A 240 4.46 -3.70 -14.14
CA VAL A 240 5.63 -3.94 -13.30
C VAL A 240 6.41 -2.65 -13.17
N ILE A 241 6.85 -2.35 -11.94
CA ILE A 241 7.66 -1.17 -11.60
C ILE A 241 8.98 -1.56 -10.91
N LEU A 242 9.34 -2.84 -10.96
CA LEU A 242 10.49 -3.40 -10.24
C LEU A 242 11.84 -2.85 -10.70
N ASP A 243 11.94 -2.47 -11.96
CA ASP A 243 13.13 -1.90 -12.59
C ASP A 243 13.40 -0.44 -12.14
N GLU A 244 12.34 0.30 -11.76
CA GLU A 244 12.45 1.68 -11.27
C GLU A 244 12.52 1.76 -9.74
N PHE A 245 11.70 0.96 -9.03
CA PHE A 245 11.47 1.11 -7.59
C PHE A 245 11.92 -0.09 -6.76
N ALA A 246 12.27 -1.22 -7.39
CA ALA A 246 12.51 -2.48 -6.69
C ALA A 246 11.30 -2.92 -5.85
N ASN A 247 11.49 -3.74 -4.81
CA ASN A 247 10.44 -4.12 -3.88
C ASN A 247 10.36 -3.09 -2.73
N THR A 248 9.38 -2.22 -2.79
CA THR A 248 9.09 -1.21 -1.78
C THR A 248 8.03 -1.68 -0.76
N SER A 249 7.99 -2.97 -0.47
CA SER A 249 7.04 -3.57 0.48
C SER A 249 5.59 -3.16 0.22
N SER A 250 4.88 -2.56 1.19
CA SER A 250 3.47 -2.20 1.06
C SER A 250 3.22 -1.08 0.05
N ALA A 251 4.16 -0.18 -0.18
CA ALA A 251 4.02 0.92 -1.13
C ALA A 251 3.95 0.45 -2.60
N GLY A 252 4.54 -0.71 -2.93
CA GLY A 252 4.72 -1.16 -4.32
C GLY A 252 3.43 -1.30 -5.14
N SER A 253 2.34 -1.81 -4.56
CA SER A 253 1.05 -1.91 -5.26
C SER A 253 0.40 -0.54 -5.47
N VAL A 254 0.59 0.39 -4.54
CA VAL A 254 0.09 1.77 -4.64
C VAL A 254 0.89 2.57 -5.67
N ILE A 255 2.22 2.39 -5.74
CA ILE A 255 3.05 2.99 -6.79
C ILE A 255 2.62 2.46 -8.17
N ALA A 256 2.41 1.15 -8.30
CA ALA A 256 1.92 0.56 -9.55
C ALA A 256 0.55 1.15 -9.95
N PHE A 257 -0.37 1.30 -9.00
CA PHE A 257 -1.65 1.99 -9.20
C PHE A 257 -1.44 3.43 -9.66
N HIS A 258 -0.62 4.21 -8.97
CA HIS A 258 -0.37 5.60 -9.28
C HIS A 258 0.21 5.78 -10.70
N ARG A 259 1.20 4.96 -11.07
CA ARG A 259 1.93 5.07 -12.35
C ARG A 259 1.12 4.58 -13.57
N HIS A 260 0.19 3.65 -13.35
CA HIS A 260 -0.51 2.93 -14.42
C HIS A 260 -2.03 3.00 -14.26
N ARG A 261 -2.60 4.18 -14.06
CA ARG A 261 -4.04 4.40 -13.91
C ARG A 261 -4.62 5.47 -14.83
N GLU A 262 -3.78 6.33 -15.39
CA GLU A 262 -4.25 7.54 -16.10
C GLU A 262 -4.96 7.22 -17.42
N ASP A 263 -4.55 6.16 -18.10
CA ASP A 263 -5.11 5.70 -19.37
C ASP A 263 -6.44 4.93 -19.25
N LEU A 264 -6.88 4.61 -18.04
CA LEU A 264 -8.15 3.95 -17.80
C LEU A 264 -9.31 4.93 -18.05
N ALA A 265 -10.42 4.41 -18.58
CA ALA A 265 -11.64 5.20 -18.81
C ALA A 265 -12.57 5.16 -17.58
N THR A 266 -13.47 6.15 -17.48
CA THR A 266 -14.55 6.12 -16.50
C THR A 266 -15.36 4.82 -16.64
N GLY A 267 -15.56 4.14 -15.51
CA GLY A 267 -16.21 2.82 -15.45
C GLY A 267 -15.22 1.65 -15.50
N ASP A 268 -13.96 1.84 -15.88
CA ASP A 268 -12.95 0.77 -15.85
C ASP A 268 -12.69 0.32 -14.41
N VAL A 269 -12.58 -1.00 -14.24
CA VAL A 269 -12.33 -1.65 -12.96
C VAL A 269 -10.89 -2.12 -12.87
N GLY A 270 -10.28 -1.92 -11.70
CA GLY A 270 -8.97 -2.45 -11.38
C GLY A 270 -8.89 -3.07 -9.99
N VAL A 271 -7.84 -3.84 -9.75
CA VAL A 271 -7.58 -4.50 -8.48
C VAL A 271 -6.22 -4.11 -7.95
N ILE A 272 -6.18 -3.46 -6.79
CA ILE A 272 -4.95 -3.27 -6.01
C ILE A 272 -4.84 -4.47 -5.09
N CYS A 273 -3.73 -5.20 -5.16
CA CYS A 273 -3.53 -6.37 -4.32
C CYS A 273 -2.12 -6.41 -3.74
N SER A 274 -2.05 -6.43 -2.42
CA SER A 274 -0.81 -6.60 -1.67
C SER A 274 -0.79 -7.95 -0.99
N PHE A 275 0.38 -8.56 -0.89
CA PHE A 275 0.57 -9.85 -0.23
C PHE A 275 1.99 -9.95 0.31
N GLY A 276 2.20 -10.72 1.37
CA GLY A 276 3.52 -10.84 1.98
C GLY A 276 3.57 -11.73 3.20
N ALA A 277 4.49 -11.36 4.09
CA ALA A 277 4.72 -12.10 5.32
C ALA A 277 3.44 -12.25 6.14
N GLY A 278 3.41 -13.31 6.85
CA GLY A 278 2.28 -13.67 7.68
C GLY A 278 1.86 -15.14 7.48
N TYR A 279 1.40 -15.67 6.35
CA TYR A 279 1.11 -14.88 5.14
C TYR A 279 -0.07 -13.95 5.34
N SER A 280 -0.04 -12.87 4.62
CA SER A 280 -1.15 -11.92 4.52
C SER A 280 -1.43 -11.62 3.05
N VAL A 281 -2.69 -11.36 2.73
CA VAL A 281 -3.13 -10.88 1.42
C VAL A 281 -4.32 -9.94 1.60
N GLY A 282 -4.30 -8.84 0.89
CA GLY A 282 -5.43 -7.93 0.80
C GLY A 282 -5.66 -7.49 -0.63
N SER A 283 -6.92 -7.38 -1.03
CA SER A 283 -7.31 -6.83 -2.32
C SER A 283 -8.38 -5.75 -2.17
N VAL A 284 -8.23 -4.69 -2.95
CA VAL A 284 -9.16 -3.57 -3.06
C VAL A 284 -9.59 -3.49 -4.52
N VAL A 285 -10.85 -3.71 -4.78
CA VAL A 285 -11.43 -3.56 -6.13
C VAL A 285 -11.95 -2.14 -6.25
N VAL A 286 -11.46 -1.44 -7.28
CA VAL A 286 -11.76 -0.03 -7.50
C VAL A 286 -12.32 0.19 -8.90
N GLN A 287 -13.20 1.17 -9.04
CA GLN A 287 -13.73 1.62 -10.32
C GLN A 287 -13.43 3.10 -10.52
N ARG A 288 -12.90 3.45 -11.69
CA ARG A 288 -12.65 4.84 -12.02
C ARG A 288 -13.95 5.63 -12.18
N THR A 289 -14.01 6.79 -11.52
CA THR A 289 -15.09 7.77 -11.60
C THR A 289 -14.55 9.14 -12.04
N GLY A 290 -15.38 9.93 -12.71
CA GLY A 290 -14.98 11.23 -13.25
C GLY A 290 -14.29 11.17 -14.62
N ASP A 291 -14.23 12.29 -15.32
CA ASP A 291 -13.66 12.42 -16.67
C ASP A 291 -12.43 13.34 -16.67
N MET A 292 -11.30 12.82 -17.19
CA MET A 292 -10.06 13.60 -17.36
C MET A 292 -10.14 14.70 -18.43
N THR A 293 -11.17 14.77 -19.23
CA THR A 293 -11.31 15.75 -20.30
C THR A 293 -11.31 17.19 -19.82
N LEU A 294 -11.63 17.43 -18.55
CA LEU A 294 -11.65 18.78 -17.95
C LEU A 294 -10.27 19.26 -17.44
N GLN A 295 -9.27 18.38 -17.32
CA GLN A 295 -7.94 18.73 -16.78
C GLN A 295 -6.90 19.17 -17.82
N ARG A 296 -7.14 19.00 -19.13
CA ARG A 296 -6.14 19.31 -20.17
C ARG A 296 -5.91 20.78 -20.49
N THR A 297 -6.55 21.69 -19.79
CA THR A 297 -6.39 23.14 -20.01
C THR A 297 -5.53 23.87 -18.99
N GLY A 298 -4.90 23.18 -18.04
CA GLY A 298 -4.03 23.79 -17.02
C GLY A 298 -2.78 22.94 -16.75
N ASP A 299 -1.66 23.41 -17.23
CA ASP A 299 -0.26 23.13 -16.89
C ASP A 299 0.23 21.68 -16.68
N MET A 300 1.11 21.27 -17.62
CA MET A 300 1.90 20.03 -17.56
C MET A 300 3.22 20.23 -16.80
N THR A 301 3.21 20.26 -15.48
CA THR A 301 4.43 19.99 -14.69
C THR A 301 4.02 19.55 -13.27
N GLY A 302 4.12 18.27 -12.96
CA GLY A 302 3.94 17.74 -11.60
C GLY A 302 3.60 16.24 -11.58
N GLN A 303 4.36 15.48 -10.85
CA GLN A 303 4.08 14.07 -10.53
C GLN A 303 2.79 13.98 -9.71
N ARG A 304 1.87 13.07 -10.04
CA ARG A 304 0.51 13.01 -9.46
C ARG A 304 0.30 11.71 -8.67
N THR A 305 -0.15 11.84 -7.43
CA THR A 305 -0.66 10.79 -6.55
C THR A 305 -2.19 10.68 -6.66
N GLY A 306 -2.86 9.71 -6.11
CA GLY A 306 -4.24 9.45 -6.45
C GLY A 306 -5.23 9.39 -5.29
N ASP A 307 -6.46 9.80 -5.58
CA ASP A 307 -7.60 9.74 -4.68
C ASP A 307 -8.37 8.44 -4.76
N MET A 308 -8.86 7.97 -3.64
CA MET A 308 -9.82 6.87 -3.54
C MET A 308 -11.06 7.29 -2.76
N THR A 309 -12.23 7.01 -3.31
CA THR A 309 -13.52 7.29 -2.67
C THR A 309 -14.25 6.02 -2.27
N VAL A 310 -15.08 6.08 -1.24
CA VAL A 310 -15.85 4.95 -0.70
C VAL A 310 -17.35 5.21 -0.82
N GLN A 311 -18.10 4.29 -1.43
CA GLN A 311 -19.56 4.35 -1.46
C GLN A 311 -20.16 3.75 -0.18
N ARG A 312 -21.22 4.37 0.33
CA ARG A 312 -22.11 3.73 1.32
C ARG A 312 -22.92 2.64 0.61
N THR A 313 -22.92 1.46 1.18
CA THR A 313 -23.82 0.37 0.80
C THR A 313 -24.96 0.29 1.80
#